data_1877533c1ec8ec4facbb018a6495c650
#
_entry.id   1877533c1ec8ec4facbb018a6495c650
#
_cell.length_a   1.000
_cell.length_b   1.000
_cell.length_c   1.000
_cell.angle_alpha   90.00
_cell.angle_beta   90.00
_cell.angle_gamma   90.00
#
_symmetry.space_group_name_H-M   'P 1'
#
loop_
_entity.id
_entity.type
_entity.pdbx_description
1 polymer ?
#
loop_
_entity_poly.entity_id
_entity_poly.type
_entity_poly.pdbx_seq_one_letter_code
_entity_poly.pdbx_strand_id
1 'polypeptide(L)'
;KNFLENNIVSGDIKNFKKNNIFIGSELAFNLNLNEGDKVSLMSSAFVATPLGNLPKQENFNIAGIFNTGFVEFDQNIIFLTTDDALSIFDKNTNDQNLEIYLKDPLEADSYKKKIQKFNQNYFIYTWSDLNKSFFSALKVERNVMFIILTLIIIVAAFNIISGLTILIKNKTKEIAILKTLGLNNNSIKKSFFLTGF
;
A
#
# COMPACT_ATOMS: atom_id res chain seq x y z
N LYS A 1 -20.27 10.30 0.89
CA LYS A 1 -20.97 11.23 -0.01
C LYS A 1 -20.00 12.20 -0.66
N ASN A 2 -19.12 12.85 0.11
CA ASN A 2 -18.14 13.82 -0.40
C ASN A 2 -17.11 13.22 -1.38
N PHE A 3 -16.72 11.95 -1.19
CA PHE A 3 -15.76 11.30 -2.10
C PHE A 3 -16.35 11.14 -3.51
N LEU A 4 -17.53 10.57 -3.63
CA LEU A 4 -18.19 10.40 -4.92
C LEU A 4 -18.49 11.74 -5.59
N GLU A 5 -19.02 12.71 -4.82
CA GLU A 5 -19.38 14.03 -5.30
C GLU A 5 -18.21 14.81 -5.93
N ASN A 6 -17.01 14.66 -5.37
CA ASN A 6 -15.81 15.33 -5.87
C ASN A 6 -15.20 14.68 -7.13
N ASN A 7 -15.60 13.46 -7.47
CA ASN A 7 -15.02 12.71 -8.57
C ASN A 7 -16.03 12.41 -9.70
N ILE A 8 -17.25 12.95 -9.67
CA ILE A 8 -18.24 12.78 -10.75
C ILE A 8 -17.76 13.51 -12.00
N VAL A 9 -17.73 12.78 -13.13
CA VAL A 9 -17.42 13.30 -14.47
C VAL A 9 -18.69 13.48 -15.29
N SER A 10 -19.69 12.61 -15.13
CA SER A 10 -20.99 12.69 -15.79
C SER A 10 -22.09 12.33 -14.80
N GLY A 11 -23.23 13.01 -14.89
CA GLY A 11 -24.37 12.82 -13.99
C GLY A 11 -24.40 13.80 -12.81
N ASP A 12 -25.42 13.67 -11.97
CA ASP A 12 -25.62 14.51 -10.78
C ASP A 12 -25.80 13.61 -9.55
N ILE A 13 -25.11 13.91 -8.45
CA ILE A 13 -25.22 13.21 -7.17
C ILE A 13 -26.68 13.19 -6.63
N LYS A 14 -27.52 14.14 -7.04
CA LYS A 14 -28.95 14.17 -6.71
C LYS A 14 -29.71 12.98 -7.27
N ASN A 15 -29.18 12.37 -8.34
CA ASN A 15 -29.75 11.17 -8.98
C ASN A 15 -29.31 9.88 -8.27
N PHE A 16 -28.49 9.96 -7.21
CA PHE A 16 -28.10 8.82 -6.39
C PHE A 16 -29.27 8.38 -5.49
N LYS A 17 -30.16 7.61 -6.06
CA LYS A 17 -31.42 7.12 -5.47
C LYS A 17 -31.55 5.63 -5.71
N LYS A 18 -32.58 5.02 -5.13
CA LYS A 18 -32.88 3.61 -5.32
C LYS A 18 -32.92 3.21 -6.80
N ASN A 19 -32.37 2.06 -7.13
CA ASN A 19 -32.23 1.51 -8.48
C ASN A 19 -31.30 2.32 -9.41
N ASN A 20 -30.54 3.27 -8.88
CA ASN A 20 -29.55 4.05 -9.61
C ASN A 20 -28.17 3.81 -9.06
N ILE A 21 -27.20 3.65 -9.98
CA ILE A 21 -25.80 3.39 -9.63
C ILE A 21 -24.89 4.42 -10.27
N PHE A 22 -23.71 4.57 -9.65
CA PHE A 22 -22.55 5.25 -10.25
C PHE A 22 -21.47 4.24 -10.55
N ILE A 23 -20.91 4.29 -11.75
CA ILE A 23 -19.83 3.40 -12.20
C ILE A 23 -18.56 4.19 -12.46
N GLY A 24 -17.39 3.55 -12.31
CA GLY A 24 -16.12 4.18 -12.64
C GLY A 24 -15.94 4.36 -14.16
N SER A 25 -15.17 5.36 -14.56
CA SER A 25 -14.94 5.71 -15.96
C SER A 25 -14.29 4.58 -16.77
N GLU A 26 -13.36 3.84 -16.17
CA GLU A 26 -12.72 2.69 -16.83
C GLU A 26 -13.70 1.53 -17.06
N LEU A 27 -14.61 1.29 -16.09
CA LEU A 27 -15.65 0.28 -16.25
C LEU A 27 -16.64 0.70 -17.34
N ALA A 28 -17.05 1.97 -17.36
CA ALA A 28 -17.93 2.53 -18.37
C ALA A 28 -17.31 2.39 -19.77
N PHE A 29 -16.04 2.72 -19.92
CA PHE A 29 -15.30 2.61 -21.18
C PHE A 29 -15.21 1.15 -21.66
N ASN A 30 -14.81 0.22 -20.77
CA ASN A 30 -14.62 -1.19 -21.11
C ASN A 30 -15.91 -1.89 -21.53
N LEU A 31 -17.05 -1.48 -20.95
CA LEU A 31 -18.36 -2.04 -21.26
C LEU A 31 -19.17 -1.19 -22.24
N ASN A 32 -18.60 -0.10 -22.74
CA ASN A 32 -19.27 0.88 -23.64
C ASN A 32 -20.61 1.37 -23.09
N LEU A 33 -20.61 1.77 -21.82
CA LEU A 33 -21.78 2.23 -21.07
C LEU A 33 -21.75 3.74 -20.87
N ASN A 34 -22.92 4.37 -20.94
CA ASN A 34 -23.12 5.79 -20.74
C ASN A 34 -24.13 6.08 -19.63
N GLU A 35 -24.18 7.32 -19.18
CA GLU A 35 -25.24 7.81 -18.30
C GLU A 35 -26.62 7.57 -18.94
N GLY A 36 -27.55 7.04 -18.14
CA GLY A 36 -28.90 6.68 -18.57
C GLY A 36 -29.06 5.25 -19.07
N ASP A 37 -27.95 4.53 -19.33
CA ASP A 37 -28.01 3.12 -19.72
C ASP A 37 -28.48 2.24 -18.56
N LYS A 38 -29.02 1.07 -18.92
CA LYS A 38 -29.44 0.04 -17.97
C LYS A 38 -28.42 -1.08 -17.92
N VAL A 39 -28.05 -1.47 -16.71
CA VAL A 39 -27.17 -2.60 -16.47
C VAL A 39 -27.82 -3.58 -15.52
N SER A 40 -27.49 -4.84 -15.68
CA SER A 40 -27.91 -5.90 -14.79
C SER A 40 -26.72 -6.34 -13.93
N LEU A 41 -26.88 -6.17 -12.62
CA LEU A 41 -25.88 -6.64 -11.64
C LEU A 41 -26.29 -8.02 -11.15
N MET A 42 -25.30 -8.90 -11.08
CA MET A 42 -25.44 -10.25 -10.55
C MET A 42 -24.63 -10.36 -9.25
N SER A 43 -25.26 -10.86 -8.20
CA SER A 43 -24.62 -11.03 -6.90
C SER A 43 -24.25 -12.49 -6.62
N SER A 44 -23.49 -12.68 -5.55
CA SER A 44 -23.21 -14.01 -5.01
C SER A 44 -24.36 -14.61 -4.19
N ALA A 45 -25.44 -13.85 -3.95
CA ALA A 45 -26.66 -14.38 -3.35
C ALA A 45 -27.42 -15.25 -4.35
N PHE A 46 -28.11 -16.28 -3.87
CA PHE A 46 -28.84 -17.22 -4.70
C PHE A 46 -30.34 -17.17 -4.41
N VAL A 47 -31.12 -17.25 -5.47
CA VAL A 47 -32.56 -17.44 -5.40
C VAL A 47 -32.87 -18.90 -5.73
N ALA A 48 -33.57 -19.59 -4.84
CA ALA A 48 -34.02 -20.95 -5.08
C ALA A 48 -35.15 -20.96 -6.12
N THR A 49 -34.94 -21.69 -7.21
CA THR A 49 -35.93 -21.88 -8.26
C THR A 49 -36.21 -23.37 -8.46
N PRO A 50 -37.32 -23.75 -9.11
CA PRO A 50 -37.63 -25.15 -9.44
C PRO A 50 -36.54 -25.83 -10.29
N LEU A 51 -35.71 -25.02 -10.98
CA LEU A 51 -34.59 -25.51 -11.83
C LEU A 51 -33.24 -25.51 -11.12
N GLY A 52 -33.20 -25.13 -9.83
CA GLY A 52 -31.98 -25.01 -9.03
C GLY A 52 -31.76 -23.60 -8.50
N ASN A 53 -30.61 -23.40 -7.84
CA ASN A 53 -30.22 -22.10 -7.31
C ASN A 53 -29.62 -21.24 -8.42
N LEU A 54 -30.22 -20.09 -8.68
CA LEU A 54 -29.72 -19.09 -9.63
C LEU A 54 -29.16 -17.87 -8.90
N PRO A 55 -28.06 -17.26 -9.37
CA PRO A 55 -27.55 -16.02 -8.80
C PRO A 55 -28.64 -14.93 -8.86
N LYS A 56 -28.74 -14.17 -7.78
CA LYS A 56 -29.67 -13.03 -7.73
C LYS A 56 -29.20 -11.94 -8.69
N GLN A 57 -30.14 -11.43 -9.49
CA GLN A 57 -29.87 -10.45 -10.52
C GLN A 57 -30.89 -9.31 -10.40
N GLU A 58 -30.40 -8.07 -10.44
CA GLU A 58 -31.24 -6.87 -10.38
C GLU A 58 -30.79 -5.86 -11.43
N ASN A 59 -31.75 -5.08 -11.96
CA ASN A 59 -31.48 -4.07 -12.99
C ASN A 59 -31.35 -2.69 -12.37
N PHE A 60 -30.32 -1.97 -12.79
CA PHE A 60 -30.02 -0.62 -12.33
C PHE A 60 -29.85 0.34 -13.51
N ASN A 61 -30.13 1.63 -13.29
CA ASN A 61 -29.83 2.68 -14.26
C ASN A 61 -28.48 3.34 -13.86
N ILE A 62 -27.68 3.68 -14.84
CA ILE A 62 -26.45 4.44 -14.63
C ILE A 62 -26.83 5.90 -14.44
N ALA A 63 -26.76 6.40 -13.20
CA ALA A 63 -27.07 7.78 -12.86
C ALA A 63 -25.88 8.72 -13.02
N GLY A 64 -24.69 8.15 -13.18
CA GLY A 64 -23.48 8.92 -13.47
C GLY A 64 -22.24 8.06 -13.49
N ILE A 65 -21.16 8.71 -13.93
CA ILE A 65 -19.82 8.12 -14.07
C ILE A 65 -18.86 8.95 -13.23
N PHE A 66 -18.02 8.26 -12.46
CA PHE A 66 -16.97 8.90 -11.67
C PHE A 66 -15.57 8.53 -12.18
N ASN A 67 -14.60 9.40 -11.89
CA ASN A 67 -13.18 9.16 -12.18
C ASN A 67 -12.34 9.64 -11.01
N THR A 68 -11.61 8.73 -10.38
CA THR A 68 -10.70 9.03 -9.28
C THR A 68 -9.27 9.25 -9.75
N GLY A 69 -8.96 8.97 -11.02
CA GLY A 69 -7.62 8.92 -11.58
C GLY A 69 -6.86 7.62 -11.22
N PHE A 70 -7.51 6.67 -10.55
CA PHE A 70 -6.94 5.38 -10.18
C PHE A 70 -7.63 4.28 -11.00
N VAL A 71 -7.01 3.88 -12.10
CA VAL A 71 -7.57 2.94 -13.10
C VAL A 71 -8.15 1.68 -12.46
N GLU A 72 -7.41 1.08 -11.53
CA GLU A 72 -7.81 -0.16 -10.87
C GLU A 72 -9.06 0.01 -9.99
N PHE A 73 -9.23 1.18 -9.38
CA PHE A 73 -10.42 1.52 -8.62
C PHE A 73 -11.60 1.81 -9.55
N ASP A 74 -11.37 2.63 -10.57
CA ASP A 74 -12.40 3.04 -11.53
C ASP A 74 -12.91 1.89 -12.40
N GLN A 75 -12.14 0.80 -12.51
CA GLN A 75 -12.53 -0.41 -13.22
C GLN A 75 -13.36 -1.38 -12.37
N ASN A 76 -13.15 -1.40 -11.03
CA ASN A 76 -13.68 -2.47 -10.18
C ASN A 76 -14.74 -2.02 -9.18
N ILE A 77 -14.99 -0.71 -9.06
CA ILE A 77 -15.91 -0.17 -8.04
C ILE A 77 -17.18 0.40 -8.68
N ILE A 78 -18.30 0.06 -8.07
CA ILE A 78 -19.60 0.66 -8.36
C ILE A 78 -20.19 1.17 -7.04
N PHE A 79 -20.86 2.31 -7.09
CA PHE A 79 -21.62 2.85 -5.96
C PHE A 79 -23.09 2.64 -6.17
N LEU A 80 -23.76 2.07 -5.18
CA LEU A 80 -25.20 1.89 -5.12
C LEU A 80 -25.70 2.27 -3.73
N THR A 81 -27.02 2.46 -3.58
CA THR A 81 -27.58 2.79 -2.27
C THR A 81 -27.47 1.61 -1.32
N THR A 82 -27.43 1.88 -0.02
CA THR A 82 -27.34 0.82 0.99
C THR A 82 -28.54 -0.14 0.89
N ASP A 83 -29.73 0.38 0.61
CA ASP A 83 -30.93 -0.45 0.48
C ASP A 83 -30.83 -1.39 -0.72
N ASP A 84 -30.34 -0.90 -1.87
CA ASP A 84 -30.10 -1.72 -3.05
C ASP A 84 -29.02 -2.77 -2.79
N ALA A 85 -27.93 -2.40 -2.08
CA ALA A 85 -26.88 -3.33 -1.71
C ALA A 85 -27.41 -4.46 -0.81
N LEU A 86 -28.17 -4.12 0.22
CA LEU A 86 -28.79 -5.11 1.11
C LEU A 86 -29.76 -6.02 0.34
N SER A 87 -30.52 -5.46 -0.61
CA SER A 87 -31.41 -6.24 -1.46
C SER A 87 -30.62 -7.23 -2.32
N ILE A 88 -29.70 -6.74 -3.16
CA ILE A 88 -29.02 -7.58 -4.15
C ILE A 88 -28.13 -8.67 -3.50
N PHE A 89 -27.54 -8.40 -2.34
CA PHE A 89 -26.70 -9.35 -1.62
C PHE A 89 -27.46 -10.21 -0.61
N ASP A 90 -28.79 -10.02 -0.50
CA ASP A 90 -29.65 -10.69 0.48
C ASP A 90 -29.08 -10.59 1.93
N LYS A 91 -28.70 -9.35 2.31
CA LYS A 91 -28.07 -9.02 3.59
C LYS A 91 -29.02 -8.21 4.48
N ASN A 92 -28.80 -8.31 5.77
CA ASN A 92 -29.50 -7.52 6.76
C ASN A 92 -28.71 -6.27 7.15
N THR A 93 -29.36 -5.29 7.75
CA THR A 93 -28.70 -4.07 8.26
C THR A 93 -27.58 -4.33 9.26
N ASN A 94 -27.61 -5.48 9.94
CA ASN A 94 -26.56 -5.87 10.89
C ASN A 94 -25.28 -6.39 10.21
N ASP A 95 -25.33 -6.67 8.92
CA ASP A 95 -24.19 -7.18 8.14
C ASP A 95 -23.36 -6.04 7.50
N GLN A 96 -23.64 -4.80 7.88
CA GLN A 96 -22.94 -3.63 7.34
C GLN A 96 -21.56 -3.44 7.99
N ASN A 97 -20.61 -3.03 7.17
CA ASN A 97 -19.31 -2.58 7.62
C ASN A 97 -19.25 -1.06 7.69
N LEU A 98 -18.60 -0.54 8.72
CA LEU A 98 -18.34 0.89 8.87
C LEU A 98 -16.90 1.19 8.44
N GLU A 99 -16.75 2.02 7.42
CA GLU A 99 -15.45 2.57 7.03
C GLU A 99 -15.17 3.88 7.78
N ILE A 100 -13.97 3.97 8.35
CA ILE A 100 -13.49 5.14 9.07
C ILE A 100 -12.26 5.70 8.35
N TYR A 101 -12.39 6.91 7.83
CA TYR A 101 -11.30 7.62 7.17
C TYR A 101 -10.53 8.47 8.17
N LEU A 102 -9.22 8.31 8.23
CA LEU A 102 -8.32 9.07 9.09
C LEU A 102 -7.64 10.18 8.29
N LYS A 103 -7.29 11.28 8.99
CA LYS A 103 -6.50 12.36 8.37
C LYS A 103 -5.08 11.89 8.03
N ASP A 104 -4.48 11.07 8.91
CA ASP A 104 -3.21 10.40 8.66
C ASP A 104 -3.45 8.89 8.57
N PRO A 105 -3.34 8.29 7.37
CA PRO A 105 -3.53 6.86 7.17
C PRO A 105 -2.49 5.99 7.90
N LEU A 106 -1.31 6.52 8.20
CA LEU A 106 -0.24 5.78 8.89
C LEU A 106 -0.56 5.51 10.36
N GLU A 107 -1.48 6.26 10.94
CA GLU A 107 -1.94 6.04 12.31
C GLU A 107 -3.03 4.96 12.44
N ALA A 108 -3.45 4.30 11.36
CA ALA A 108 -4.55 3.34 11.35
C ALA A 108 -4.39 2.24 12.42
N ASP A 109 -3.20 1.67 12.57
CA ASP A 109 -2.93 0.61 13.55
C ASP A 109 -3.02 1.12 15.00
N SER A 110 -2.68 2.38 15.24
CA SER A 110 -2.83 3.03 16.55
C SER A 110 -4.31 3.21 16.92
N TYR A 111 -5.10 3.71 15.96
CA TYR A 111 -6.54 3.86 16.14
C TYR A 111 -7.25 2.51 16.28
N LYS A 112 -6.87 1.49 15.51
CA LYS A 112 -7.37 0.12 15.67
C LYS A 112 -7.23 -0.34 17.12
N LYS A 113 -6.03 -0.22 17.70
CA LYS A 113 -5.76 -0.60 19.09
C LYS A 113 -6.60 0.21 20.09
N LYS A 114 -6.85 1.49 19.85
CA LYS A 114 -7.69 2.33 20.69
C LYS A 114 -9.15 1.87 20.64
N ILE A 115 -9.70 1.64 19.45
CA ILE A 115 -11.10 1.22 19.28
C ILE A 115 -11.33 -0.18 19.86
N GLN A 116 -10.40 -1.12 19.67
CA GLN A 116 -10.48 -2.45 20.23
C GLN A 116 -10.52 -2.48 21.77
N LYS A 117 -9.90 -1.49 22.43
CA LYS A 117 -9.98 -1.36 23.90
C LYS A 117 -11.38 -0.95 24.38
N PHE A 118 -12.14 -0.19 23.58
CA PHE A 118 -13.50 0.23 23.94
C PHE A 118 -14.53 -0.86 23.68
N ASN A 119 -14.34 -1.65 22.62
CA ASN A 119 -15.27 -2.74 22.28
C ASN A 119 -14.55 -3.89 21.59
N GLN A 120 -14.48 -5.02 22.28
CA GLN A 120 -13.80 -6.23 21.80
C GLN A 120 -14.65 -7.07 20.84
N ASN A 121 -15.95 -6.74 20.68
CA ASN A 121 -16.87 -7.53 19.86
C ASN A 121 -16.80 -7.16 18.36
N TYR A 122 -16.10 -6.08 18.01
CA TYR A 122 -15.96 -5.68 16.61
C TYR A 122 -14.67 -6.21 15.99
N PHE A 123 -14.80 -6.76 14.79
CA PHE A 123 -13.66 -7.08 13.93
C PHE A 123 -13.22 -5.80 13.23
N ILE A 124 -12.01 -5.36 13.50
CA ILE A 124 -11.45 -4.13 12.94
C ILE A 124 -10.27 -4.49 12.05
N TYR A 125 -10.37 -4.12 10.80
CA TYR A 125 -9.32 -4.28 9.82
C TYR A 125 -8.80 -2.91 9.40
N THR A 126 -7.49 -2.76 9.36
CA THR A 126 -6.86 -1.60 8.76
C THR A 126 -6.57 -1.86 7.28
N TRP A 127 -6.33 -0.81 6.52
CA TRP A 127 -5.93 -0.94 5.12
C TRP A 127 -4.65 -1.78 4.95
N SER A 128 -3.74 -1.75 5.93
CA SER A 128 -2.54 -2.59 5.95
C SER A 128 -2.86 -4.06 6.22
N ASP A 129 -3.87 -4.37 7.04
CA ASP A 129 -4.33 -5.74 7.25
C ASP A 129 -4.94 -6.34 5.98
N LEU A 130 -5.74 -5.56 5.26
CA LEU A 130 -6.37 -5.98 3.99
C LEU A 130 -5.33 -6.22 2.89
N ASN A 131 -4.22 -5.46 2.91
CA ASN A 131 -3.14 -5.56 1.93
C ASN A 131 -1.87 -6.23 2.50
N LYS A 132 -2.02 -7.17 3.42
CA LYS A 132 -0.93 -7.82 4.15
C LYS A 132 0.14 -8.42 3.23
N SER A 133 -0.25 -9.03 2.13
CA SER A 133 0.68 -9.63 1.15
C SER A 133 1.59 -8.58 0.54
N PHE A 134 1.02 -7.44 0.14
CA PHE A 134 1.77 -6.30 -0.40
C PHE A 134 2.79 -5.76 0.61
N PHE A 135 2.36 -5.53 1.87
CA PHE A 135 3.28 -5.05 2.92
C PHE A 135 4.36 -6.07 3.27
N SER A 136 4.04 -7.37 3.20
CA SER A 136 5.04 -8.43 3.39
C SER A 136 6.09 -8.39 2.28
N ALA A 137 5.68 -8.20 1.02
CA ALA A 137 6.60 -8.07 -0.11
C ALA A 137 7.53 -6.85 0.04
N LEU A 138 7.00 -5.68 0.40
CA LEU A 138 7.80 -4.47 0.67
C LEU A 138 8.80 -4.67 1.82
N LYS A 139 8.41 -5.42 2.86
CA LYS A 139 9.32 -5.74 3.96
C LYS A 139 10.47 -6.63 3.53
N VAL A 140 10.20 -7.62 2.68
CA VAL A 140 11.23 -8.49 2.10
C VAL A 140 12.17 -7.69 1.22
N GLU A 141 11.65 -6.84 0.33
CA GLU A 141 12.42 -5.96 -0.53
C GLU A 141 13.40 -5.09 0.29
N ARG A 142 12.89 -4.41 1.32
CA ARG A 142 13.71 -3.59 2.22
C ARG A 142 14.83 -4.40 2.88
N ASN A 143 14.54 -5.62 3.33
CA ASN A 143 15.53 -6.48 3.97
C ASN A 143 16.61 -6.93 2.98
N VAL A 144 16.23 -7.27 1.76
CA VAL A 144 17.16 -7.62 0.68
C VAL A 144 18.08 -6.44 0.34
N MET A 145 17.50 -5.24 0.16
CA MET A 145 18.27 -4.01 -0.08
C MET A 145 19.27 -3.73 1.04
N PHE A 146 18.86 -3.92 2.30
CA PHE A 146 19.75 -3.76 3.45
C PHE A 146 20.93 -4.75 3.42
N ILE A 147 20.66 -6.03 3.09
CA ILE A 147 21.69 -7.06 2.97
C ILE A 147 22.70 -6.72 1.86
N ILE A 148 22.19 -6.31 0.68
CA ILE A 148 23.05 -5.92 -0.46
C ILE A 148 23.94 -4.73 -0.08
N LEU A 149 23.36 -3.70 0.55
CA LEU A 149 24.10 -2.51 0.97
C LEU A 149 25.18 -2.87 2.02
N THR A 150 24.85 -3.74 2.95
CA THR A 150 25.81 -4.24 3.95
C THR A 150 26.96 -4.99 3.28
N LEU A 151 26.66 -5.84 2.27
CA LEU A 151 27.70 -6.58 1.54
C LEU A 151 28.64 -5.62 0.78
N ILE A 152 28.10 -4.59 0.14
CA ILE A 152 28.91 -3.56 -0.55
C ILE A 152 29.84 -2.86 0.43
N ILE A 153 29.35 -2.50 1.62
CA ILE A 153 30.16 -1.85 2.66
C ILE A 153 31.29 -2.79 3.13
N ILE A 154 31.01 -4.08 3.32
CA ILE A 154 32.00 -5.06 3.71
C ILE A 154 33.11 -5.18 2.64
N VAL A 155 32.74 -5.29 1.37
CA VAL A 155 33.70 -5.35 0.26
C VAL A 155 34.58 -4.09 0.20
N ALA A 156 33.94 -2.91 0.34
CA ALA A 156 34.67 -1.64 0.39
C ALA A 156 35.66 -1.60 1.57
N ALA A 157 35.25 -2.08 2.75
CA ALA A 157 36.13 -2.14 3.93
C ALA A 157 37.35 -3.06 3.70
N PHE A 158 37.17 -4.23 3.09
CA PHE A 158 38.25 -5.12 2.73
C PHE A 158 39.21 -4.47 1.74
N ASN A 159 38.75 -3.75 0.74
CA ASN A 159 39.59 -3.03 -0.21
C ASN A 159 40.45 -1.96 0.49
N ILE A 160 39.84 -1.20 1.42
CA ILE A 160 40.55 -0.18 2.20
C ILE A 160 41.61 -0.84 3.08
N ILE A 161 41.27 -1.93 3.81
CA ILE A 161 42.23 -2.66 4.67
C ILE A 161 43.41 -3.21 3.84
N SER A 162 43.12 -3.79 2.67
CA SER A 162 44.15 -4.32 1.77
C SER A 162 45.06 -3.22 1.28
N GLY A 163 44.53 -2.08 0.83
CA GLY A 163 45.32 -0.93 0.40
C GLY A 163 46.20 -0.35 1.49
N LEU A 164 45.63 -0.18 2.70
CA LEU A 164 46.41 0.28 3.86
C LEU A 164 47.54 -0.72 4.26
N THR A 165 47.24 -2.01 4.21
CA THR A 165 48.27 -3.06 4.53
C THR A 165 49.42 -2.98 3.56
N ILE A 166 49.16 -2.84 2.26
CA ILE A 166 50.23 -2.69 1.24
C ILE A 166 51.02 -1.41 1.48
N LEU A 167 50.35 -0.29 1.76
CA LEU A 167 50.99 0.99 2.05
C LEU A 167 51.92 0.89 3.25
N ILE A 168 51.47 0.30 4.37
CA ILE A 168 52.28 0.11 5.58
C ILE A 168 53.46 -0.80 5.27
N LYS A 169 53.28 -1.90 4.51
CA LYS A 169 54.34 -2.81 4.13
C LYS A 169 55.43 -2.11 3.31
N ASN A 170 55.05 -1.27 2.38
CA ASN A 170 55.99 -0.49 1.57
C ASN A 170 56.79 0.54 2.41
N LYS A 171 56.16 1.08 3.48
CA LYS A 171 56.77 2.06 4.39
C LYS A 171 57.50 1.44 5.60
N THR A 172 57.61 0.13 5.68
CA THR A 172 58.17 -0.57 6.84
C THR A 172 59.62 -0.14 7.14
N LYS A 173 60.46 0.08 6.11
CA LYS A 173 61.85 0.53 6.29
C LYS A 173 61.92 1.95 6.89
N GLU A 174 61.09 2.88 6.40
CA GLU A 174 61.01 4.26 6.90
C GLU A 174 60.50 4.28 8.35
N ILE A 175 59.50 3.46 8.67
CA ILE A 175 58.99 3.30 10.04
C ILE A 175 60.07 2.76 10.97
N ALA A 176 60.88 1.80 10.52
CA ALA A 176 62.01 1.23 11.30
C ALA A 176 63.07 2.30 11.62
N ILE A 177 63.45 3.14 10.66
CA ILE A 177 64.37 4.26 10.86
C ILE A 177 63.83 5.25 11.89
N LEU A 178 62.52 5.62 11.80
CA LEU A 178 61.91 6.52 12.78
C LEU A 178 61.89 5.93 14.20
N LYS A 179 61.74 4.62 14.33
CA LYS A 179 61.83 3.92 15.61
C LYS A 179 63.23 3.91 16.19
N THR A 180 64.29 3.73 15.37
CA THR A 180 65.70 3.78 15.84
C THR A 180 66.10 5.19 16.28
N LEU A 181 65.43 6.24 15.73
CA LEU A 181 65.62 7.63 16.18
C LEU A 181 64.87 7.94 17.48
N GLY A 182 64.11 6.96 18.06
CA GLY A 182 63.45 7.12 19.35
C GLY A 182 62.03 7.58 19.31
N LEU A 183 61.40 7.65 18.11
CA LEU A 183 59.99 8.04 18.03
C LEU A 183 59.10 6.96 18.62
N ASN A 184 58.15 7.39 19.45
CA ASN A 184 57.13 6.53 20.05
C ASN A 184 56.07 6.10 19.00
N ASN A 185 55.55 4.87 19.14
CA ASN A 185 54.50 4.31 18.28
C ASN A 185 53.29 5.24 18.08
N ASN A 186 52.90 6.01 19.10
CA ASN A 186 51.81 6.96 19.02
C ASN A 186 52.10 8.17 18.13
N SER A 187 53.36 8.64 18.14
CA SER A 187 53.83 9.72 17.27
C SER A 187 53.88 9.29 15.81
N ILE A 188 54.37 8.06 15.56
CA ILE A 188 54.36 7.47 14.23
C ILE A 188 52.91 7.33 13.69
N LYS A 189 51.98 6.81 14.50
CA LYS A 189 50.55 6.72 14.12
C LYS A 189 49.93 8.08 13.80
N LYS A 190 50.21 9.11 14.62
CA LYS A 190 49.75 10.47 14.37
C LYS A 190 50.30 11.06 13.07
N SER A 191 51.60 10.83 12.79
CA SER A 191 52.24 11.30 11.56
C SER A 191 51.56 10.66 10.34
N PHE A 192 51.33 9.34 10.34
CA PHE A 192 50.64 8.65 9.25
C PHE A 192 49.21 9.09 9.09
N PHE A 193 48.51 9.37 10.18
CA PHE A 193 47.13 9.88 10.12
C PHE A 193 47.08 11.29 9.51
N LEU A 194 48.00 12.18 9.86
CA LEU A 194 48.10 13.54 9.32
C LEU A 194 48.53 13.57 7.85
N THR A 195 49.30 12.57 7.39
CA THR A 195 49.77 12.51 6.00
C THR A 195 48.74 11.86 5.07
N GLY A 196 47.81 11.11 5.63
CA GLY A 196 46.68 10.49 4.88
C GLY A 196 45.45 11.41 4.71
N PHE A 197 45.51 12.59 5.31
CA PHE A 197 44.55 13.67 5.13
C PHE A 197 45.16 14.77 4.24
#